data_04a9a9af4eeaa4f5327322968c853d88
#
_entry.id   04a9a9af4eeaa4f5327322968c853d88
#
_cell.length_a   1.000
_cell.length_b   1.000
_cell.length_c   1.000
_cell.angle_alpha   90.00
_cell.angle_beta   90.00
_cell.angle_gamma   90.00
#
_symmetry.space_group_name_H-M   'P 1'
#
loop_
_entity.id
_entity.type
_entity.pdbx_description
1 polymer ?
#
loop_
_entity_poly.entity_id
_entity_poly.type
_entity_poly.pdbx_seq_one_letter_code
_entity_poly.pdbx_strand_id
1 'polypeptide(L)'
;MPAVLFVCTANRFRSPIAAAAFQKKLRDEGIEGWRVGSAGTWTDPGLPPAREAVQAARQLGVSLYGHATCLVNEALLSGVDLILVMERGHKEALDCEFPAIQKKVLLLSEVVDGLQYDIPDPASSDESSPQEIADEVCNLVWKGFRCICSQADRLARSRNSTKSA
;
A
#
# COMPACT_ATOMS: atom_id res chain seq x y z
N MET A 1 2.47 1.58 17.96
CA MET A 1 3.19 1.33 16.70
C MET A 1 2.19 1.29 15.55
N PRO A 2 2.17 2.29 14.70
CA PRO A 2 1.28 2.30 13.54
C PRO A 2 1.62 1.20 12.53
N ALA A 3 0.61 0.69 11.85
CA ALA A 3 0.75 -0.35 10.84
C ALA A 3 0.00 0.02 9.56
N VAL A 4 0.71 0.06 8.44
CA VAL A 4 0.18 0.40 7.11
C VAL A 4 0.33 -0.79 6.17
N LEU A 5 -0.73 -1.08 5.42
CA LEU A 5 -0.75 -2.10 4.38
C LEU A 5 -1.10 -1.46 3.04
N PHE A 6 -0.26 -1.68 2.03
CA PHE A 6 -0.54 -1.29 0.65
C PHE A 6 -1.12 -2.48 -0.12
N VAL A 7 -2.20 -2.27 -0.84
CA VAL A 7 -2.93 -3.35 -1.52
C VAL A 7 -3.15 -3.02 -3.00
N CYS A 8 -2.84 -3.97 -3.86
CA CYS A 8 -3.20 -3.97 -5.27
C CYS A 8 -3.79 -5.34 -5.66
N THR A 9 -3.88 -5.66 -6.93
CA THR A 9 -4.43 -6.96 -7.36
C THR A 9 -3.45 -8.11 -7.08
N ALA A 10 -2.33 -8.13 -7.79
CA ALA A 10 -1.40 -9.27 -7.79
C ALA A 10 -0.29 -9.19 -6.72
N ASN A 11 -0.10 -8.05 -6.07
CA ASN A 11 0.99 -7.82 -5.10
C ASN A 11 2.40 -8.07 -5.69
N ARG A 12 2.57 -7.83 -6.99
CA ARG A 12 3.84 -8.05 -7.68
C ARG A 12 4.48 -6.78 -8.26
N PHE A 13 3.74 -5.66 -8.30
CA PHE A 13 4.22 -4.40 -8.85
C PHE A 13 3.88 -3.20 -7.95
N ARG A 14 2.64 -2.69 -7.99
CA ARG A 14 2.24 -1.42 -7.36
C ARG A 14 2.37 -1.42 -5.84
N SER A 15 1.77 -2.38 -5.17
CA SER A 15 1.77 -2.42 -3.70
C SER A 15 3.15 -2.72 -3.10
N PRO A 16 3.99 -3.62 -3.65
CA PRO A 16 5.33 -3.79 -3.11
C PRO A 16 6.23 -2.57 -3.33
N ILE A 17 6.09 -1.86 -4.46
CA ILE A 17 6.81 -0.60 -4.69
C ILE A 17 6.37 0.47 -3.69
N ALA A 18 5.06 0.63 -3.46
CA ALA A 18 4.54 1.59 -2.49
C ALA A 18 5.04 1.31 -1.07
N ALA A 19 4.99 0.05 -0.62
CA ALA A 19 5.49 -0.35 0.69
C ALA A 19 6.99 -0.09 0.84
N ALA A 20 7.79 -0.44 -0.15
CA ALA A 20 9.23 -0.22 -0.13
C ALA A 20 9.60 1.27 -0.18
N ALA A 21 8.87 2.08 -0.96
CA ALA A 21 9.02 3.54 -1.00
C ALA A 21 8.69 4.19 0.35
N PHE A 22 7.62 3.74 1.01
CA PHE A 22 7.24 4.23 2.33
C PHE A 22 8.26 3.83 3.40
N GLN A 23 8.73 2.58 3.39
CA GLN A 23 9.80 2.11 4.30
C GLN A 23 11.10 2.90 4.11
N LYS A 24 11.46 3.19 2.85
CA LYS A 24 12.64 4.02 2.55
C LYS A 24 12.48 5.40 3.19
N LYS A 25 11.31 6.02 3.01
CA LYS A 25 11.05 7.36 3.57
C LYS A 25 11.08 7.36 5.10
N LEU A 26 10.54 6.34 5.77
CA LEU A 26 10.66 6.19 7.22
C LEU A 26 12.12 6.15 7.68
N ARG A 27 12.95 5.36 6.99
CA ARG A 27 14.40 5.29 7.30
C ARG A 27 15.09 6.61 7.07
N ASP A 28 14.83 7.29 5.95
CA ASP A 28 15.44 8.57 5.61
C ASP A 28 15.10 9.68 6.63
N GLU A 29 13.90 9.62 7.21
CA GLU A 29 13.44 10.54 8.26
C GLU A 29 13.81 10.08 9.69
N GLY A 30 14.47 8.93 9.86
CA GLY A 30 14.83 8.38 11.17
C GLY A 30 13.62 7.96 12.02
N ILE A 31 12.50 7.62 11.39
CA ILE A 31 11.26 7.22 12.08
C ILE A 31 11.24 5.71 12.25
N GLU A 32 11.19 5.26 13.48
CA GLU A 32 11.15 3.84 13.85
C GLU A 32 9.77 3.41 14.39
N GLY A 33 9.60 2.11 14.60
CA GLY A 33 8.42 1.55 15.24
C GLY A 33 7.20 1.38 14.33
N TRP A 34 7.34 1.52 13.02
CA TRP A 34 6.29 1.29 12.05
C TRP A 34 6.31 -0.14 11.50
N ARG A 35 5.13 -0.71 11.31
CA ARG A 35 4.96 -1.94 10.52
C ARG A 35 4.40 -1.56 9.14
N VAL A 36 5.10 -1.97 8.10
CA VAL A 36 4.73 -1.70 6.71
C VAL A 36 4.70 -3.00 5.94
N GLY A 37 3.61 -3.24 5.26
CA GLY A 37 3.43 -4.43 4.44
C GLY A 37 2.72 -4.15 3.12
N SER A 38 2.62 -5.18 2.30
CA SER A 38 1.82 -5.16 1.08
C SER A 38 1.12 -6.49 0.86
N ALA A 39 -0.02 -6.46 0.18
CA ALA A 39 -0.80 -7.65 -0.15
C ALA A 39 -1.55 -7.48 -1.47
N GLY A 40 -2.09 -8.56 -1.98
CA GLY A 40 -2.94 -8.58 -3.16
C GLY A 40 -4.35 -9.07 -2.86
N THR A 41 -5.31 -8.55 -3.61
CA THR A 41 -6.71 -9.02 -3.56
C THR A 41 -6.88 -10.35 -4.28
N TRP A 42 -6.01 -10.61 -5.25
CA TRP A 42 -6.03 -11.86 -6.04
C TRP A 42 -4.62 -12.24 -6.48
N THR A 43 -3.97 -13.10 -5.74
CA THR A 43 -2.63 -13.60 -6.01
C THR A 43 -2.39 -14.93 -5.30
N ASP A 44 -1.45 -15.71 -5.82
CA ASP A 44 -0.90 -16.84 -5.07
C ASP A 44 0.17 -16.33 -4.10
N PRO A 45 0.21 -16.81 -2.85
CA PRO A 45 1.25 -16.45 -1.90
C PRO A 45 2.64 -16.95 -2.31
N GLY A 46 3.66 -16.17 -1.94
CA GLY A 46 5.05 -16.60 -2.08
C GLY A 46 5.69 -16.36 -3.45
N LEU A 47 5.02 -15.67 -4.37
CA LEU A 47 5.59 -15.33 -5.67
C LEU A 47 6.57 -14.15 -5.56
N PRO A 48 7.63 -14.12 -6.41
CA PRO A 48 8.54 -12.98 -6.46
C PRO A 48 7.86 -11.74 -7.07
N PRO A 49 8.41 -10.54 -6.87
CA PRO A 49 7.97 -9.35 -7.58
C PRO A 49 8.16 -9.51 -9.10
N ALA A 50 7.38 -8.79 -9.91
CA ALA A 50 7.57 -8.75 -11.34
C ALA A 50 8.96 -8.20 -11.69
N ARG A 51 9.58 -8.70 -12.77
CA ARG A 51 10.91 -8.21 -13.20
C ARG A 51 10.89 -6.71 -13.47
N GLU A 52 9.85 -6.23 -14.11
CA GLU A 52 9.64 -4.81 -14.42
C GLU A 52 9.54 -3.97 -13.13
N ALA A 53 8.91 -4.51 -12.07
CA ALA A 53 8.85 -3.85 -10.76
C ALA A 53 10.23 -3.71 -10.14
N VAL A 54 11.04 -4.77 -10.18
CA VAL A 54 12.41 -4.75 -9.64
C VAL A 54 13.28 -3.73 -10.39
N GLN A 55 13.19 -3.70 -11.71
CA GLN A 55 13.95 -2.75 -12.55
C GLN A 55 13.53 -1.31 -12.28
N ALA A 56 12.23 -1.04 -12.27
CA ALA A 56 11.69 0.29 -12.05
C ALA A 56 12.00 0.81 -10.62
N ALA A 57 11.85 -0.04 -9.61
CA ALA A 57 12.18 0.30 -8.22
C ALA A 57 13.67 0.64 -8.06
N ARG A 58 14.56 -0.12 -8.70
CA ARG A 58 16.01 0.13 -8.67
C ARG A 58 16.36 1.52 -9.22
N GLN A 59 15.72 1.96 -10.29
CA GLN A 59 15.94 3.30 -10.86
C GLN A 59 15.52 4.41 -9.91
N LEU A 60 14.58 4.15 -9.02
CA LEU A 60 14.09 5.07 -7.99
C LEU A 60 14.82 4.96 -6.64
N GLY A 61 15.86 4.13 -6.57
CA GLY A 61 16.58 3.87 -5.31
C GLY A 61 15.78 3.09 -4.27
N VAL A 62 14.78 2.34 -4.72
CA VAL A 62 13.90 1.50 -3.89
C VAL A 62 14.22 0.03 -4.13
N SER A 63 14.28 -0.77 -3.07
CA SER A 63 14.61 -2.19 -3.16
C SER A 63 13.37 -3.05 -2.86
N LEU A 64 13.12 -4.02 -3.73
CA LEU A 64 12.12 -5.07 -3.52
C LEU A 64 12.77 -6.40 -3.07
N TYR A 65 14.01 -6.34 -2.61
CA TYR A 65 14.69 -7.55 -2.11
C TYR A 65 13.92 -8.19 -0.96
N GLY A 66 13.73 -9.50 -1.04
CA GLY A 66 13.01 -10.28 -0.04
C GLY A 66 11.48 -10.18 -0.12
N HIS A 67 10.92 -9.43 -1.08
CA HIS A 67 9.47 -9.40 -1.27
C HIS A 67 8.96 -10.75 -1.80
N ALA A 68 7.89 -11.24 -1.17
CA ALA A 68 7.08 -12.35 -1.63
C ALA A 68 5.61 -11.95 -1.55
N THR A 69 4.81 -12.36 -2.51
CA THR A 69 3.38 -12.02 -2.54
C THR A 69 2.63 -12.56 -1.33
N CYS A 70 1.66 -11.80 -0.88
CA CYS A 70 0.76 -12.14 0.22
C CYS A 70 -0.68 -11.89 -0.22
N LEU A 71 -1.56 -12.87 -0.01
CA LEU A 71 -2.99 -12.71 -0.25
C LEU A 71 -3.65 -12.02 0.96
N VAL A 72 -4.57 -11.09 0.72
CA VAL A 72 -5.36 -10.48 1.79
C VAL A 72 -6.16 -11.54 2.54
N ASN A 73 -6.24 -11.41 3.86
CA ASN A 73 -7.08 -12.24 4.71
C ASN A 73 -7.48 -11.44 5.95
N GLU A 74 -8.47 -11.93 6.67
CA GLU A 74 -9.03 -11.23 7.84
C GLU A 74 -7.98 -10.95 8.92
N ALA A 75 -7.10 -11.89 9.21
CA ALA A 75 -6.07 -11.73 10.24
C ALA A 75 -5.09 -10.61 9.88
N LEU A 76 -4.61 -10.59 8.62
CA LEU A 76 -3.73 -9.55 8.11
C LEU A 76 -4.40 -8.17 8.15
N LEU A 77 -5.63 -8.09 7.60
CA LEU A 77 -6.37 -6.83 7.51
C LEU A 77 -6.75 -6.30 8.89
N SER A 78 -7.13 -7.16 9.84
CA SER A 78 -7.44 -6.76 11.21
C SER A 78 -6.21 -6.24 11.97
N GLY A 79 -5.03 -6.75 11.65
CA GLY A 79 -3.77 -6.44 12.32
C GLY A 79 -3.15 -5.10 11.97
N VAL A 80 -3.67 -4.37 10.95
CA VAL A 80 -3.13 -3.08 10.51
C VAL A 80 -4.07 -1.92 10.85
N ASP A 81 -3.53 -0.70 10.85
CA ASP A 81 -4.30 0.50 11.19
C ASP A 81 -4.85 1.21 9.96
N LEU A 82 -4.09 1.22 8.87
CA LEU A 82 -4.44 1.88 7.61
C LEU A 82 -4.17 0.93 6.44
N ILE A 83 -5.14 0.82 5.54
CA ILE A 83 -5.05 0.04 4.30
C ILE A 83 -5.16 1.02 3.13
N LEU A 84 -4.12 1.10 2.32
CA LEU A 84 -4.06 1.97 1.15
C LEU A 84 -4.14 1.13 -0.12
N VAL A 85 -5.19 1.34 -0.90
CA VAL A 85 -5.44 0.62 -2.14
C VAL A 85 -5.12 1.47 -3.36
N MET A 86 -4.84 0.84 -4.49
CA MET A 86 -4.40 1.49 -5.73
C MET A 86 -5.58 1.88 -6.62
N GLU A 87 -6.71 1.17 -6.53
CA GLU A 87 -7.89 1.39 -7.37
C GLU A 87 -9.17 1.35 -6.54
N ARG A 88 -10.21 2.03 -7.03
CA ARG A 88 -11.55 2.00 -6.43
C ARG A 88 -12.10 0.58 -6.33
N GLY A 89 -11.85 -0.25 -7.37
CA GLY A 89 -12.24 -1.66 -7.38
C GLY A 89 -11.61 -2.48 -6.24
N HIS A 90 -10.38 -2.18 -5.84
CA HIS A 90 -9.75 -2.81 -4.66
C HIS A 90 -10.50 -2.46 -3.37
N LYS A 91 -10.89 -1.17 -3.22
CA LYS A 91 -11.67 -0.73 -2.06
C LYS A 91 -13.03 -1.42 -2.02
N GLU A 92 -13.76 -1.44 -3.13
CA GLU A 92 -15.06 -2.10 -3.23
C GLU A 92 -14.99 -3.59 -2.88
N ALA A 93 -13.98 -4.30 -3.41
CA ALA A 93 -13.77 -5.71 -3.11
C ALA A 93 -13.51 -5.95 -1.63
N LEU A 94 -12.62 -5.16 -1.01
CA LEU A 94 -12.33 -5.30 0.42
C LEU A 94 -13.52 -4.92 1.30
N ASP A 95 -14.26 -3.88 0.96
CA ASP A 95 -15.45 -3.44 1.70
C ASP A 95 -16.57 -4.50 1.66
N CYS A 96 -16.73 -5.20 0.54
CA CYS A 96 -17.71 -6.28 0.40
C CYS A 96 -17.30 -7.54 1.15
N GLU A 97 -16.03 -7.95 1.00
CA GLU A 97 -15.55 -9.21 1.57
C GLU A 97 -15.23 -9.10 3.07
N PHE A 98 -14.77 -7.92 3.51
CA PHE A 98 -14.34 -7.66 4.89
C PHE A 98 -14.97 -6.38 5.46
N PRO A 99 -16.30 -6.34 5.67
CA PRO A 99 -16.99 -5.11 6.06
C PRO A 99 -16.51 -4.51 7.40
N ALA A 100 -15.93 -5.31 8.28
CA ALA A 100 -15.41 -4.85 9.56
C ALA A 100 -14.21 -3.89 9.46
N ILE A 101 -13.49 -3.90 8.32
CA ILE A 101 -12.29 -3.06 8.13
C ILE A 101 -12.54 -1.83 7.24
N GLN A 102 -13.75 -1.62 6.78
CA GLN A 102 -14.15 -0.60 5.80
C GLN A 102 -13.64 0.81 6.15
N LYS A 103 -13.71 1.20 7.44
CA LYS A 103 -13.32 2.54 7.91
C LYS A 103 -11.83 2.86 7.76
N LYS A 104 -11.00 1.85 7.55
CA LYS A 104 -9.54 2.00 7.41
C LYS A 104 -9.01 1.70 6.01
N VAL A 105 -9.91 1.44 5.05
CA VAL A 105 -9.57 1.24 3.64
C VAL A 105 -9.77 2.54 2.87
N LEU A 106 -8.68 3.12 2.40
CA LEU A 106 -8.66 4.37 1.66
C LEU A 106 -7.86 4.21 0.36
N LEU A 107 -8.20 5.00 -0.66
CA LEU A 107 -7.38 5.12 -1.86
C LEU A 107 -6.09 5.90 -1.54
N LEU A 108 -4.97 5.45 -2.09
CA LEU A 108 -3.71 6.19 -1.98
C LEU A 108 -3.86 7.59 -2.57
N SER A 109 -4.50 7.73 -3.73
CA SER A 109 -4.79 9.02 -4.38
C SER A 109 -5.63 9.94 -3.51
N GLU A 110 -6.64 9.40 -2.82
CA GLU A 110 -7.52 10.18 -1.93
C GLU A 110 -6.77 10.74 -0.72
N VAL A 111 -5.92 9.93 -0.08
CA VAL A 111 -5.15 10.36 1.09
C VAL A 111 -4.11 11.42 0.72
N VAL A 112 -3.54 11.35 -0.48
CA VAL A 112 -2.46 12.24 -0.91
C VAL A 112 -2.98 13.50 -1.59
N ASP A 113 -3.88 13.34 -2.56
CA ASP A 113 -4.35 14.44 -3.42
C ASP A 113 -5.78 14.89 -3.10
N GLY A 114 -6.51 14.18 -2.23
CA GLY A 114 -7.91 14.43 -1.94
C GLY A 114 -8.85 14.07 -3.09
N LEU A 115 -8.37 13.34 -4.09
CA LEU A 115 -9.10 12.94 -5.29
C LEU A 115 -9.11 11.41 -5.43
N GLN A 116 -10.25 10.87 -5.83
CA GLN A 116 -10.38 9.43 -6.05
C GLN A 116 -10.11 9.09 -7.51
N TYR A 117 -8.92 8.63 -7.82
CA TYR A 117 -8.54 8.10 -9.12
C TYR A 117 -7.74 6.81 -8.97
N ASP A 118 -7.74 6.01 -10.02
CA ASP A 118 -7.08 4.71 -10.06
C ASP A 118 -5.64 4.86 -10.57
N ILE A 119 -4.69 4.20 -9.90
CA ILE A 119 -3.34 4.01 -10.40
C ILE A 119 -3.37 2.74 -11.27
N PRO A 120 -3.12 2.83 -12.58
CA PRO A 120 -3.35 1.73 -13.49
C PRO A 120 -2.44 0.53 -13.21
N ASP A 121 -2.94 -0.66 -13.55
CA ASP A 121 -2.15 -1.89 -13.51
C ASP A 121 -1.21 -1.92 -14.72
N PRO A 122 0.12 -2.07 -14.55
CA PRO A 122 1.03 -2.15 -15.68
C PRO A 122 0.77 -3.36 -16.59
N ALA A 123 0.14 -4.43 -16.07
CA ALA A 123 -0.21 -5.59 -16.85
C ALA A 123 -1.39 -5.37 -17.82
N SER A 124 -2.23 -4.36 -17.56
CA SER A 124 -3.44 -4.08 -18.36
C SER A 124 -3.48 -2.64 -18.91
N SER A 125 -2.45 -1.83 -18.70
CA SER A 125 -2.37 -0.46 -19.20
C SER A 125 -1.58 -0.41 -20.51
N ASP A 126 -2.21 0.09 -21.56
CA ASP A 126 -1.56 0.40 -22.84
C ASP A 126 -1.09 1.88 -22.88
N GLU A 127 -1.51 2.70 -21.91
CA GLU A 127 -1.27 4.14 -21.90
C GLU A 127 -0.01 4.54 -21.12
N SER A 128 0.40 3.74 -20.14
CA SER A 128 1.54 4.05 -19.27
C SER A 128 2.52 2.90 -19.21
N SER A 129 3.82 3.23 -19.31
CA SER A 129 4.87 2.23 -19.14
C SER A 129 5.00 1.77 -17.69
N PRO A 130 5.57 0.58 -17.44
CA PRO A 130 5.88 0.15 -16.06
C PRO A 130 6.68 1.17 -15.25
N GLN A 131 7.64 1.86 -15.88
CA GLN A 131 8.44 2.89 -15.20
C GLN A 131 7.59 4.09 -14.79
N GLU A 132 6.71 4.57 -15.67
CA GLU A 132 5.81 5.70 -15.36
C GLU A 132 4.87 5.38 -14.21
N ILE A 133 4.35 4.16 -14.15
CA ILE A 133 3.50 3.71 -13.03
C ILE A 133 4.30 3.61 -11.73
N ALA A 134 5.52 3.09 -11.77
CA ALA A 134 6.41 3.06 -10.61
C ALA A 134 6.75 4.47 -10.12
N ASP A 135 7.04 5.39 -11.03
CA ASP A 135 7.31 6.80 -10.72
C ASP A 135 6.09 7.45 -10.05
N GLU A 136 4.89 7.22 -10.56
CA GLU A 136 3.65 7.73 -9.98
C GLU A 136 3.44 7.20 -8.57
N VAL A 137 3.57 5.88 -8.36
CA VAL A 137 3.41 5.26 -7.04
C VAL A 137 4.40 5.83 -6.03
N CYS A 138 5.69 5.88 -6.37
CA CYS A 138 6.72 6.42 -5.48
C CYS A 138 6.49 7.90 -5.19
N ASN A 139 6.16 8.71 -6.20
CA ASN A 139 5.92 10.14 -6.03
C ASN A 139 4.71 10.40 -5.13
N LEU A 140 3.62 9.65 -5.28
CA LEU A 140 2.46 9.76 -4.40
C LEU A 140 2.83 9.41 -2.95
N VAL A 141 3.52 8.31 -2.73
CA VAL A 141 3.93 7.88 -1.38
C VAL A 141 4.86 8.92 -0.74
N TRP A 142 5.85 9.44 -1.45
CA TRP A 142 6.79 10.42 -0.91
C TRP A 142 6.17 11.79 -0.68
N LYS A 143 5.38 12.29 -1.63
CA LYS A 143 4.61 13.53 -1.49
C LYS A 143 3.62 13.46 -0.34
N GLY A 144 2.90 12.34 -0.24
CA GLY A 144 1.86 12.11 0.77
C GLY A 144 2.36 11.52 2.09
N PHE A 145 3.66 11.37 2.27
CA PHE A 145 4.23 10.66 3.42
C PHE A 145 3.66 11.13 4.76
N ARG A 146 3.62 12.44 5.00
CA ARG A 146 3.09 13.03 6.24
C ARG A 146 1.58 12.82 6.38
N CYS A 147 0.84 12.86 5.29
CA CYS A 147 -0.60 12.59 5.29
C CYS A 147 -0.89 11.13 5.64
N ILE A 148 -0.13 10.19 5.06
CA ILE A 148 -0.23 8.76 5.37
C ILE A 148 0.09 8.51 6.85
N CYS A 149 1.18 9.09 7.37
CA CYS A 149 1.55 8.96 8.78
C CYS A 149 0.44 9.48 9.70
N SER A 150 -0.06 10.69 9.45
CA SER A 150 -1.13 11.32 10.24
C SER A 150 -2.41 10.49 10.24
N GLN A 151 -2.78 9.94 9.08
CA GLN A 151 -3.97 9.10 8.95
C GLN A 151 -3.83 7.78 9.71
N ALA A 152 -2.68 7.12 9.60
CA ALA A 152 -2.39 5.88 10.32
C ALA A 152 -2.38 6.09 11.85
N ASP A 153 -1.73 7.15 12.32
CA ASP A 153 -1.70 7.51 13.74
C ASP A 153 -3.11 7.77 14.31
N ARG A 154 -3.95 8.48 13.56
CA ARG A 154 -5.33 8.74 13.95
C ARG A 154 -6.12 7.44 14.12
N LEU A 155 -6.00 6.53 13.17
CA LEU A 155 -6.70 5.23 13.20
C LEU A 155 -6.15 4.30 14.29
N ALA A 156 -4.84 4.30 14.52
CA ALA A 156 -4.21 3.55 15.60
C ALA A 156 -4.70 3.99 16.99
N ARG A 157 -4.84 5.29 17.23
CA ARG A 157 -5.41 5.83 18.48
C ARG A 157 -6.86 5.42 18.69
N SER A 158 -7.68 5.49 17.65
CA SER A 158 -9.09 5.05 17.70
C SER A 158 -9.21 3.57 18.08
N ARG A 159 -8.35 2.71 17.54
CA ARG A 159 -8.32 1.28 17.89
C ARG A 159 -8.00 1.03 19.36
N ASN A 160 -7.06 1.79 19.93
CA ASN A 160 -6.68 1.63 21.33
C ASN A 160 -7.76 2.11 22.29
N SER A 161 -8.51 3.16 21.94
CA SER A 161 -9.63 3.67 22.73
C SER A 161 -10.79 2.67 22.85
N THR A 162 -11.03 1.88 21.79
CA THR A 162 -12.11 0.87 21.76
C THR A 162 -11.75 -0.40 22.55
N LYS A 163 -10.47 -0.67 22.80
CA LYS A 163 -10.00 -1.82 23.59
C LYS A 163 -9.98 -1.55 25.11
N SER A 164 -10.11 -0.30 25.52
CA SER A 164 -10.06 0.11 26.93
C SER A 164 -11.45 0.36 27.54
N ALA A 165 -12.50 0.15 26.76
CA ALA A 165 -13.90 0.20 27.17
C ALA A 165 -14.49 -1.20 27.22
#